data_7e97eac4ce1c34414c59659b9b3be51d
#
_entry.id   7e97eac4ce1c34414c59659b9b3be51d
#
_cell.length_a   1.000
_cell.length_b   1.000
_cell.length_c   1.000
_cell.angle_alpha   90.00
_cell.angle_beta   90.00
_cell.angle_gamma   90.00
#
_symmetry.space_group_name_H-M   'P 1'
#
loop_
_entity.id
_entity.type
_entity.pdbx_description
1 polymer ?
#
loop_
_entity_poly.entity_id
_entity_poly.type
_entity_poly.pdbx_seq_one_letter_code
_entity_poly.pdbx_strand_id
1 'polypeptide(L)'
;MKTVLCDARAEAVLARLDEQGRQQSAEMRRYYDAKRESAKRTTDPASKHDMDFVRDKLVALDPEKCDLCYTLCRAIGARRVVEFGTSFGVSTIYLAAAVRDTVRERGGEGIVIGTEIEPRKAEIAAANIAEAGLSPFVEVRVGDARETLKNAGGPVDFLLLDSWIPLVRPVMDVMAPQLRRGAMVLCDNVEKYEREYSDYTSFVRDPKNGFRSVLLSHQGGLEISIKLG
;
A
#
# COMPACT_ATOMS: atom_id res chain seq x y z
N MET A 1 19.69 6.03 1.63
CA MET A 1 18.68 5.74 2.69
C MET A 1 19.06 4.40 3.33
N LYS A 2 19.07 4.29 4.66
CA LYS A 2 19.32 3.00 5.34
C LYS A 2 17.95 2.34 5.55
N THR A 3 17.74 1.14 5.03
CA THR A 3 16.48 0.38 5.14
C THR A 3 16.67 -0.85 6.01
N VAL A 4 15.56 -1.50 6.41
CA VAL A 4 15.60 -2.79 7.14
C VAL A 4 15.89 -3.98 6.23
N LEU A 5 15.98 -3.78 4.88
CA LEU A 5 16.00 -4.87 3.90
C LEU A 5 17.32 -5.64 3.89
N CYS A 6 18.46 -5.01 4.22
CA CYS A 6 19.80 -5.58 4.10
C CYS A 6 20.06 -6.23 2.72
N ASP A 7 19.55 -5.59 1.65
CA ASP A 7 19.61 -6.05 0.26
C ASP A 7 20.08 -4.91 -0.63
N ALA A 8 21.36 -4.91 -0.98
CA ALA A 8 21.98 -3.82 -1.76
C ALA A 8 21.29 -3.57 -3.11
N ARG A 9 20.72 -4.61 -3.72
CA ARG A 9 20.03 -4.50 -5.01
C ARG A 9 18.69 -3.79 -4.87
N ALA A 10 17.88 -4.19 -3.90
CA ALA A 10 16.62 -3.52 -3.58
C ALA A 10 16.86 -2.08 -3.10
N GLU A 11 17.87 -1.87 -2.23
CA GLU A 11 18.22 -0.54 -1.71
C GLU A 11 18.67 0.43 -2.80
N ALA A 12 19.38 -0.04 -3.83
CA ALA A 12 19.78 0.80 -4.97
C ALA A 12 18.56 1.28 -5.77
N VAL A 13 17.59 0.41 -6.02
CA VAL A 13 16.33 0.76 -6.69
C VAL A 13 15.53 1.77 -5.86
N LEU A 14 15.38 1.51 -4.55
CA LEU A 14 14.67 2.38 -3.63
C LEU A 14 15.32 3.78 -3.53
N ALA A 15 16.65 3.85 -3.49
CA ALA A 15 17.38 5.12 -3.48
C ALA A 15 17.13 5.95 -4.75
N ARG A 16 17.08 5.30 -5.92
CA ARG A 16 16.74 5.94 -7.19
C ARG A 16 15.31 6.46 -7.22
N LEU A 17 14.36 5.66 -6.72
CA LEU A 17 12.96 6.06 -6.63
C LEU A 17 12.75 7.21 -5.64
N ASP A 18 13.42 7.19 -4.49
CA ASP A 18 13.41 8.28 -3.51
C ASP A 18 13.93 9.59 -4.11
N GLU A 19 15.02 9.55 -4.87
CA GLU A 19 15.52 10.72 -5.60
C GLU A 19 14.51 11.24 -6.63
N GLN A 20 13.87 10.36 -7.39
CA GLN A 20 12.80 10.71 -8.32
C GLN A 20 11.62 11.36 -7.59
N GLY A 21 11.20 10.84 -6.45
CA GLY A 21 10.14 11.42 -5.61
C GLY A 21 10.50 12.81 -5.10
N ARG A 22 11.76 13.01 -4.67
CA ARG A 22 12.26 14.35 -4.27
C ARG A 22 12.21 15.37 -5.41
N GLN A 23 12.59 14.98 -6.62
CA GLN A 23 12.53 15.86 -7.79
C GLN A 23 11.10 16.28 -8.13
N GLN A 24 10.11 15.41 -7.92
CA GLN A 24 8.69 15.72 -8.14
C GLN A 24 8.04 16.50 -6.97
N SER A 25 8.66 16.51 -5.80
CA SER A 25 8.05 17.02 -4.56
C SER A 25 7.64 18.49 -4.62
N ALA A 26 8.40 19.33 -5.31
CA ALA A 26 8.10 20.76 -5.46
C ALA A 26 6.87 21.01 -6.34
N GLU A 27 6.67 20.21 -7.39
CA GLU A 27 5.50 20.26 -8.27
C GLU A 27 4.26 19.75 -7.52
N MET A 28 4.38 18.62 -6.83
CA MET A 28 3.32 18.03 -6.01
C MET A 28 2.85 19.02 -4.93
N ARG A 29 3.78 19.65 -4.22
CA ARG A 29 3.47 20.67 -3.20
C ARG A 29 2.70 21.83 -3.78
N ARG A 30 3.18 22.42 -4.88
CA ARG A 30 2.48 23.55 -5.55
C ARG A 30 1.07 23.19 -5.95
N TYR A 31 0.86 21.99 -6.50
CA TYR A 31 -0.46 21.52 -6.91
C TYR A 31 -1.41 21.42 -5.71
N TYR A 32 -0.99 20.74 -4.63
CA TYR A 32 -1.84 20.57 -3.46
C TYR A 32 -2.04 21.85 -2.65
N ASP A 33 -1.07 22.78 -2.64
CA ASP A 33 -1.24 24.08 -2.00
C ASP A 33 -2.26 24.93 -2.75
N ALA A 34 -2.17 25.00 -4.08
CA ALA A 34 -3.17 25.68 -4.91
C ALA A 34 -4.58 25.07 -4.72
N LYS A 35 -4.67 23.75 -4.58
CA LYS A 35 -5.92 23.06 -4.32
C LYS A 35 -6.49 23.37 -2.95
N ARG A 36 -5.67 23.42 -1.90
CA ARG A 36 -6.10 23.82 -0.54
C ARG A 36 -6.66 25.25 -0.53
N GLU A 37 -6.06 26.16 -1.28
CA GLU A 37 -6.57 27.52 -1.44
C GLU A 37 -7.94 27.55 -2.15
N SER A 38 -8.12 26.70 -3.18
CA SER A 38 -9.41 26.60 -3.89
C SER A 38 -10.48 25.82 -3.09
N ALA A 39 -10.09 24.79 -2.34
CA ALA A 39 -11.00 23.97 -1.52
C ALA A 39 -11.59 24.71 -0.33
N LYS A 40 -11.00 25.79 0.12
CA LYS A 40 -11.64 26.76 1.02
C LYS A 40 -12.92 27.35 0.40
N ARG A 41 -13.17 27.10 -0.88
CA ARG A 41 -14.30 27.61 -1.67
C ARG A 41 -15.24 26.53 -2.19
N THR A 42 -14.89 25.22 -2.11
CA THR A 42 -15.73 24.11 -2.61
C THR A 42 -15.54 22.85 -1.76
N THR A 43 -16.62 22.06 -1.62
CA THR A 43 -16.71 20.90 -0.70
C THR A 43 -16.47 19.55 -1.40
N ASP A 44 -15.75 19.49 -2.52
CA ASP A 44 -15.51 18.23 -3.25
C ASP A 44 -14.12 17.64 -2.91
N PRO A 45 -14.04 16.50 -2.18
CA PRO A 45 -12.80 16.03 -1.57
C PRO A 45 -11.87 15.21 -2.48
N ALA A 46 -12.32 14.68 -3.60
CA ALA A 46 -11.47 13.83 -4.45
C ALA A 46 -11.92 13.88 -5.90
N SER A 47 -11.54 14.95 -6.58
CA SER A 47 -11.94 15.12 -7.95
C SER A 47 -11.15 14.22 -8.91
N LYS A 48 -11.79 13.81 -10.02
CA LYS A 48 -11.16 13.20 -11.19
C LYS A 48 -9.86 13.93 -11.60
N HIS A 49 -9.77 15.22 -11.28
CA HIS A 49 -8.62 16.08 -11.53
C HIS A 49 -7.35 15.66 -10.77
N ASP A 50 -7.48 15.11 -9.56
CA ASP A 50 -6.30 14.64 -8.80
C ASP A 50 -5.74 13.35 -9.39
N MET A 51 -6.60 12.45 -9.85
CA MET A 51 -6.17 11.23 -10.53
C MET A 51 -5.38 11.56 -11.81
N ASP A 52 -5.85 12.52 -12.59
CA ASP A 52 -5.16 12.94 -13.82
C ASP A 52 -3.79 13.57 -13.51
N PHE A 53 -3.69 14.36 -12.44
CA PHE A 53 -2.43 14.97 -12.02
C PHE A 53 -1.40 13.95 -11.51
N VAL A 54 -1.84 12.95 -10.74
CA VAL A 54 -0.93 11.95 -10.16
C VAL A 54 -0.68 10.74 -11.06
N ARG A 55 -1.30 10.70 -12.24
CA ARG A 55 -1.23 9.58 -13.17
C ARG A 55 0.20 9.19 -13.56
N ASP A 56 1.08 10.17 -13.74
CA ASP A 56 2.48 9.98 -14.11
C ASP A 56 3.46 10.24 -12.96
N LYS A 57 2.93 10.49 -11.75
CA LYS A 57 3.76 10.82 -10.59
C LYS A 57 4.03 9.58 -9.73
N LEU A 58 5.24 9.53 -9.18
CA LEU A 58 5.56 8.61 -8.11
C LEU A 58 4.85 9.08 -6.83
N VAL A 59 3.90 8.30 -6.38
CA VAL A 59 3.27 8.45 -5.06
C VAL A 59 3.67 7.21 -4.27
N ALA A 60 4.38 7.40 -3.18
CA ALA A 60 4.97 6.32 -2.41
C ALA A 60 4.61 6.45 -0.93
N LEU A 61 4.47 5.31 -0.27
CA LEU A 61 4.40 5.20 1.16
C LEU A 61 5.69 5.72 1.80
N ASP A 62 5.60 6.36 2.96
CA ASP A 62 6.77 6.85 3.69
C ASP A 62 7.75 5.71 4.02
N PRO A 63 9.07 5.94 3.96
CA PRO A 63 10.08 4.90 4.19
C PRO A 63 9.94 4.18 5.52
N GLU A 64 9.65 4.90 6.62
CA GLU A 64 9.47 4.32 7.94
C GLU A 64 8.22 3.42 8.01
N LYS A 65 7.17 3.75 7.27
CA LYS A 65 5.98 2.90 7.13
C LYS A 65 6.28 1.66 6.28
N CYS A 66 7.11 1.80 5.24
CA CYS A 66 7.60 0.66 4.46
C CYS A 66 8.43 -0.30 5.32
N ASP A 67 9.37 0.22 6.14
CA ASP A 67 10.15 -0.55 7.11
C ASP A 67 9.23 -1.29 8.11
N LEU A 68 8.18 -0.62 8.58
CA LEU A 68 7.16 -1.24 9.44
C LEU A 68 6.39 -2.35 8.72
N CYS A 69 5.96 -2.14 7.47
CA CYS A 69 5.30 -3.18 6.66
C CYS A 69 6.18 -4.42 6.52
N TYR A 70 7.47 -4.26 6.15
CA TYR A 70 8.43 -5.35 6.11
C TYR A 70 8.50 -6.08 7.45
N THR A 71 8.70 -5.34 8.54
CA THR A 71 8.88 -5.89 9.88
C THR A 71 7.65 -6.68 10.33
N LEU A 72 6.45 -6.15 10.14
CA LEU A 72 5.20 -6.83 10.49
C LEU A 72 4.96 -8.07 9.64
N CYS A 73 5.20 -8.01 8.32
CA CYS A 73 5.12 -9.18 7.44
C CYS A 73 6.06 -10.30 7.93
N ARG A 74 7.30 -9.94 8.30
CA ARG A 74 8.28 -10.90 8.85
C ARG A 74 7.81 -11.48 10.19
N ALA A 75 7.30 -10.64 11.08
CA ALA A 75 6.85 -11.05 12.42
C ALA A 75 5.71 -12.09 12.35
N ILE A 76 4.73 -11.88 11.46
CA ILE A 76 3.61 -12.83 11.30
C ILE A 76 3.91 -13.99 10.35
N GLY A 77 5.09 -14.00 9.71
CA GLY A 77 5.48 -14.98 8.71
C GLY A 77 4.60 -14.93 7.45
N ALA A 78 4.27 -13.72 7.01
CA ALA A 78 3.40 -13.51 5.86
C ALA A 78 3.98 -14.13 4.58
N ARG A 79 3.13 -14.83 3.83
CA ARG A 79 3.43 -15.44 2.53
C ARG A 79 2.53 -14.96 1.43
N ARG A 80 1.27 -14.65 1.74
CA ARG A 80 0.32 -14.06 0.80
C ARG A 80 -0.03 -12.67 1.26
N VAL A 81 0.51 -11.71 0.55
CA VAL A 81 0.36 -10.28 0.81
C VAL A 81 -0.43 -9.65 -0.33
N VAL A 82 -1.34 -8.75 -0.01
CA VAL A 82 -2.08 -7.96 -1.00
C VAL A 82 -1.79 -6.49 -0.76
N GLU A 83 -1.61 -5.75 -1.85
CA GLU A 83 -1.40 -4.30 -1.83
C GLU A 83 -2.42 -3.62 -2.74
N PHE A 84 -3.13 -2.67 -2.20
CA PHE A 84 -3.98 -1.76 -2.95
C PHE A 84 -3.26 -0.43 -3.13
N GLY A 85 -2.71 -0.21 -4.35
CA GLY A 85 -1.95 0.99 -4.71
C GLY A 85 -0.46 0.72 -4.88
N THR A 86 -0.07 0.03 -5.96
CA THR A 86 1.33 -0.31 -6.25
C THR A 86 2.16 0.87 -6.71
N SER A 87 1.57 1.84 -7.43
CA SER A 87 2.28 2.99 -8.00
C SER A 87 3.55 2.55 -8.76
N PHE A 88 4.75 3.02 -8.40
CA PHE A 88 6.02 2.61 -9.00
C PHE A 88 6.69 1.45 -8.27
N GLY A 89 6.02 0.82 -7.29
CA GLY A 89 6.45 -0.40 -6.62
C GLY A 89 7.34 -0.20 -5.39
N VAL A 90 7.37 0.98 -4.77
CA VAL A 90 8.22 1.24 -3.60
C VAL A 90 7.83 0.31 -2.43
N SER A 91 6.61 0.40 -1.93
CA SER A 91 6.10 -0.47 -0.86
C SER A 91 6.07 -1.94 -1.29
N THR A 92 5.75 -2.22 -2.55
CA THR A 92 5.76 -3.57 -3.13
C THR A 92 7.13 -4.25 -2.99
N ILE A 93 8.24 -3.50 -3.19
CA ILE A 93 9.61 -4.01 -3.01
C ILE A 93 9.85 -4.44 -1.56
N TYR A 94 9.41 -3.65 -0.56
CA TYR A 94 9.53 -4.03 0.85
C TYR A 94 8.70 -5.27 1.20
N LEU A 95 7.45 -5.31 0.72
CA LEU A 95 6.55 -6.44 0.93
C LEU A 95 7.11 -7.71 0.28
N ALA A 96 7.61 -7.61 -0.96
CA ALA A 96 8.20 -8.74 -1.68
C ALA A 96 9.50 -9.24 -1.04
N ALA A 97 10.34 -8.34 -0.52
CA ALA A 97 11.52 -8.70 0.25
C ALA A 97 11.13 -9.45 1.53
N ALA A 98 10.09 -9.00 2.26
CA ALA A 98 9.60 -9.68 3.45
C ALA A 98 9.08 -11.09 3.14
N VAL A 99 8.31 -11.24 2.04
CA VAL A 99 7.81 -12.56 1.59
C VAL A 99 8.97 -13.47 1.17
N ARG A 100 9.91 -12.97 0.35
CA ARG A 100 11.13 -13.71 -0.04
C ARG A 100 11.87 -14.23 1.19
N ASP A 101 12.11 -13.37 2.16
CA ASP A 101 12.90 -13.72 3.34
C ASP A 101 12.14 -14.68 4.27
N THR A 102 10.80 -14.57 4.32
CA THR A 102 9.95 -15.55 5.00
C THR A 102 10.03 -16.94 4.34
N VAL A 103 9.94 -16.97 2.99
CA VAL A 103 10.03 -18.23 2.21
C VAL A 103 11.42 -18.85 2.34
N ARG A 104 12.49 -18.04 2.31
CA ARG A 104 13.87 -18.53 2.50
C ARG A 104 14.09 -19.14 3.89
N GLU A 105 13.51 -18.54 4.92
CA GLU A 105 13.67 -19.01 6.30
C GLU A 105 12.78 -20.21 6.63
N ARG A 106 11.52 -20.20 6.18
CA ARG A 106 10.48 -21.15 6.62
C ARG A 106 10.05 -22.13 5.54
N GLY A 107 10.60 -22.03 4.34
CA GLY A 107 10.21 -22.83 3.17
C GLY A 107 8.83 -22.45 2.62
N GLY A 108 8.38 -23.20 1.61
CA GLY A 108 7.08 -23.02 0.95
C GLY A 108 7.11 -21.95 -0.13
N GLU A 109 5.92 -21.51 -0.55
CA GLU A 109 5.73 -20.48 -1.58
C GLU A 109 5.22 -19.18 -0.95
N GLY A 110 5.41 -18.07 -1.66
CA GLY A 110 4.89 -16.79 -1.23
C GLY A 110 4.74 -15.82 -2.39
N ILE A 111 3.77 -14.91 -2.27
CA ILE A 111 3.42 -13.94 -3.32
C ILE A 111 2.92 -12.63 -2.72
N VAL A 112 3.30 -11.52 -3.32
CA VAL A 112 2.68 -10.21 -3.18
C VAL A 112 1.82 -9.96 -4.40
N ILE A 113 0.56 -9.66 -4.21
CA ILE A 113 -0.39 -9.26 -5.25
C ILE A 113 -0.56 -7.75 -5.14
N GLY A 114 0.12 -7.01 -5.98
CA GLY A 114 -0.04 -5.57 -6.12
C GLY A 114 -1.15 -5.23 -7.11
N THR A 115 -1.81 -4.09 -6.91
CA THR A 115 -2.85 -3.61 -7.84
C THR A 115 -2.56 -2.19 -8.28
N GLU A 116 -2.69 -1.93 -9.58
CA GLU A 116 -2.51 -0.61 -10.16
C GLU A 116 -3.52 -0.38 -11.28
N ILE A 117 -4.17 0.78 -11.28
CA ILE A 117 -5.17 1.11 -12.30
C ILE A 117 -4.52 1.69 -13.57
N GLU A 118 -3.36 2.35 -13.43
CA GLU A 118 -2.65 2.96 -14.54
C GLU A 118 -1.64 1.97 -15.15
N PRO A 119 -1.89 1.46 -16.38
CA PRO A 119 -1.03 0.44 -17.00
C PRO A 119 0.45 0.82 -17.05
N ARG A 120 0.73 2.11 -17.34
CA ARG A 120 2.11 2.60 -17.41
C ARG A 120 2.81 2.58 -16.04
N LYS A 121 2.10 2.86 -14.94
CA LYS A 121 2.67 2.71 -13.59
C LYS A 121 2.97 1.25 -13.28
N ALA A 122 2.06 0.35 -13.63
CA ALA A 122 2.26 -1.07 -13.46
C ALA A 122 3.50 -1.59 -14.23
N GLU A 123 3.72 -1.13 -15.46
CA GLU A 123 4.93 -1.44 -16.23
C GLU A 123 6.20 -0.94 -15.54
N ILE A 124 6.19 0.30 -15.04
CA ILE A 124 7.31 0.88 -14.28
C ILE A 124 7.56 0.08 -12.99
N ALA A 125 6.50 -0.26 -12.25
CA ALA A 125 6.59 -1.07 -11.04
C ALA A 125 7.22 -2.45 -11.35
N ALA A 126 6.74 -3.13 -12.39
CA ALA A 126 7.27 -4.42 -12.80
C ALA A 126 8.77 -4.35 -13.15
N ALA A 127 9.21 -3.29 -13.85
CA ALA A 127 10.62 -3.06 -14.16
C ALA A 127 11.45 -2.82 -12.88
N ASN A 128 10.97 -1.99 -11.95
CA ASN A 128 11.64 -1.72 -10.67
C ASN A 128 11.75 -2.99 -9.80
N ILE A 129 10.69 -3.78 -9.73
CA ILE A 129 10.64 -5.05 -9.01
C ILE A 129 11.63 -6.07 -9.63
N ALA A 130 11.72 -6.11 -10.97
CA ALA A 130 12.67 -6.96 -11.67
C ALA A 130 14.12 -6.52 -11.43
N GLU A 131 14.39 -5.22 -11.47
CA GLU A 131 15.69 -4.64 -11.13
C GLU A 131 16.09 -4.96 -9.69
N ALA A 132 15.14 -4.92 -8.74
CA ALA A 132 15.34 -5.33 -7.35
C ALA A 132 15.51 -6.86 -7.16
N GLY A 133 15.29 -7.68 -8.21
CA GLY A 133 15.42 -9.15 -8.14
C GLY A 133 14.26 -9.84 -7.43
N LEU A 134 13.11 -9.21 -7.39
CA LEU A 134 11.94 -9.66 -6.62
C LEU A 134 10.78 -10.18 -7.48
N SER A 135 10.92 -10.20 -8.82
CA SER A 135 9.86 -10.68 -9.73
C SER A 135 9.26 -12.04 -9.38
N PRO A 136 10.02 -13.04 -8.87
CA PRO A 136 9.42 -14.33 -8.52
C PRO A 136 8.41 -14.28 -7.37
N PHE A 137 8.36 -13.16 -6.64
CA PHE A 137 7.52 -12.97 -5.47
C PHE A 137 6.41 -11.95 -5.68
N VAL A 138 6.21 -11.44 -6.92
CA VAL A 138 5.23 -10.38 -7.17
C VAL A 138 4.40 -10.66 -8.42
N GLU A 139 3.10 -10.44 -8.28
CA GLU A 139 2.13 -10.33 -9.37
C GLU A 139 1.51 -8.93 -9.31
N VAL A 140 1.67 -8.12 -10.36
CA VAL A 140 0.99 -6.82 -10.47
C VAL A 140 -0.25 -6.98 -11.35
N ARG A 141 -1.43 -6.75 -10.77
CA ARG A 141 -2.71 -6.82 -11.47
C ARG A 141 -3.14 -5.41 -11.90
N VAL A 142 -3.30 -5.25 -13.21
CA VAL A 142 -3.74 -3.98 -13.80
C VAL A 142 -5.26 -3.92 -13.85
N GLY A 143 -5.84 -2.82 -13.36
CA GLY A 143 -7.27 -2.57 -13.41
C GLY A 143 -7.89 -2.18 -12.07
N ASP A 144 -9.21 -2.17 -12.03
CA ASP A 144 -9.96 -1.86 -10.82
C ASP A 144 -9.75 -2.92 -9.73
N ALA A 145 -9.24 -2.51 -8.58
CA ALA A 145 -8.94 -3.40 -7.47
C ALA A 145 -10.19 -4.16 -6.97
N ARG A 146 -11.38 -3.59 -7.08
CA ARG A 146 -12.64 -4.27 -6.73
C ARG A 146 -12.91 -5.50 -7.59
N GLU A 147 -12.35 -5.53 -8.81
CA GLU A 147 -12.45 -6.67 -9.73
C GLU A 147 -11.22 -7.56 -9.64
N THR A 148 -10.03 -6.98 -9.68
CA THR A 148 -8.77 -7.73 -9.73
C THR A 148 -8.46 -8.47 -8.42
N LEU A 149 -9.03 -8.02 -7.28
CA LEU A 149 -8.84 -8.65 -5.97
C LEU A 149 -9.99 -9.59 -5.55
N LYS A 150 -10.99 -9.83 -6.38
CA LYS A 150 -12.07 -10.80 -6.06
C LYS A 150 -11.55 -12.19 -5.71
N ASN A 151 -10.40 -12.55 -6.21
CA ASN A 151 -9.72 -13.80 -5.87
C ASN A 151 -8.22 -13.55 -5.68
N ALA A 152 -7.77 -13.56 -4.43
CA ALA A 152 -6.37 -13.47 -4.07
C ALA A 152 -5.63 -14.83 -4.09
N GLY A 153 -6.30 -15.89 -4.54
CA GLY A 153 -5.71 -17.23 -4.72
C GLY A 153 -5.43 -17.97 -3.42
N GLY A 154 -6.08 -17.59 -2.33
CA GLY A 154 -5.96 -18.25 -1.01
C GLY A 154 -6.01 -17.27 0.16
N PRO A 155 -5.92 -17.77 1.39
CA PRO A 155 -5.97 -16.92 2.57
C PRO A 155 -4.85 -15.88 2.58
N VAL A 156 -5.24 -14.61 2.81
CA VAL A 156 -4.31 -13.46 2.84
C VAL A 156 -3.79 -13.23 4.25
N ASP A 157 -2.49 -13.06 4.38
CA ASP A 157 -1.79 -12.82 5.65
C ASP A 157 -1.69 -11.35 6.00
N PHE A 158 -1.52 -10.50 4.97
CA PHE A 158 -1.27 -9.08 5.14
C PHE A 158 -1.90 -8.29 3.99
N LEU A 159 -2.57 -7.19 4.32
CA LEU A 159 -3.18 -6.27 3.37
C LEU A 159 -2.67 -4.86 3.63
N LEU A 160 -2.10 -4.22 2.62
CA LEU A 160 -1.78 -2.80 2.62
C LEU A 160 -2.82 -2.04 1.79
N LEU A 161 -3.42 -1.02 2.38
CA LEU A 161 -4.36 -0.09 1.75
C LEU A 161 -3.69 1.29 1.68
N ASP A 162 -3.08 1.61 0.53
CA ASP A 162 -2.39 2.87 0.28
C ASP A 162 -2.73 3.38 -1.13
N SER A 163 -3.97 3.76 -1.33
CA SER A 163 -4.45 4.25 -2.61
C SER A 163 -5.62 5.22 -2.44
N TRP A 164 -6.48 5.27 -3.43
CA TRP A 164 -7.58 6.20 -3.58
C TRP A 164 -8.64 6.02 -2.47
N ILE A 165 -8.78 7.01 -1.60
CA ILE A 165 -9.61 6.95 -0.37
C ILE A 165 -11.03 6.42 -0.63
N PRO A 166 -11.80 6.89 -1.66
CA PRO A 166 -13.14 6.40 -1.92
C PRO A 166 -13.25 4.91 -2.23
N LEU A 167 -12.13 4.27 -2.62
CA LEU A 167 -12.10 2.84 -2.92
C LEU A 167 -11.61 1.97 -1.76
N VAL A 168 -11.05 2.56 -0.70
CA VAL A 168 -10.50 1.80 0.44
C VAL A 168 -11.57 0.93 1.10
N ARG A 169 -12.74 1.48 1.42
CA ARG A 169 -13.82 0.70 2.02
C ARG A 169 -14.38 -0.36 1.05
N PRO A 170 -14.70 -0.08 -0.21
CA PRO A 170 -15.09 -1.11 -1.18
C PRO A 170 -14.06 -2.22 -1.38
N VAL A 171 -12.76 -1.88 -1.43
CA VAL A 171 -11.68 -2.89 -1.51
C VAL A 171 -11.60 -3.71 -0.23
N MET A 172 -11.76 -3.07 0.94
CA MET A 172 -11.80 -3.78 2.21
C MET A 172 -12.97 -4.79 2.27
N ASP A 173 -14.14 -4.46 1.71
CA ASP A 173 -15.28 -5.38 1.64
C ASP A 173 -14.99 -6.62 0.79
N VAL A 174 -14.24 -6.46 -0.31
CA VAL A 174 -13.77 -7.57 -1.16
C VAL A 174 -12.71 -8.42 -0.44
N MET A 175 -11.83 -7.77 0.34
CA MET A 175 -10.68 -8.44 0.97
C MET A 175 -11.01 -9.08 2.32
N ALA A 176 -11.92 -8.50 3.12
CA ALA A 176 -12.22 -8.98 4.47
C ALA A 176 -12.55 -10.48 4.56
N PRO A 177 -13.33 -11.07 3.62
CA PRO A 177 -13.60 -12.53 3.62
C PRO A 177 -12.37 -13.38 3.27
N GLN A 178 -11.36 -12.81 2.60
CA GLN A 178 -10.15 -13.50 2.15
C GLN A 178 -9.01 -13.44 3.17
N LEU A 179 -9.13 -12.56 4.18
CA LEU A 179 -8.16 -12.44 5.27
C LEU A 179 -8.26 -13.65 6.21
N ARG A 180 -7.15 -14.31 6.49
CA ARG A 180 -7.13 -15.35 7.51
C ARG A 180 -7.23 -14.77 8.92
N ARG A 181 -7.55 -15.58 9.89
CA ARG A 181 -7.41 -15.22 11.31
C ARG A 181 -5.95 -14.88 11.61
N GLY A 182 -5.73 -13.76 12.31
CA GLY A 182 -4.40 -13.21 12.59
C GLY A 182 -3.77 -12.45 11.41
N ALA A 183 -4.49 -12.26 10.30
CA ALA A 183 -4.05 -11.37 9.23
C ALA A 183 -3.98 -9.92 9.71
N MET A 184 -3.03 -9.18 9.19
CA MET A 184 -2.90 -7.74 9.47
C MET A 184 -3.37 -6.91 8.29
N VAL A 185 -4.00 -5.78 8.60
CA VAL A 185 -4.41 -4.77 7.62
C VAL A 185 -3.80 -3.44 8.05
N LEU A 186 -3.07 -2.80 7.15
CA LEU A 186 -2.55 -1.46 7.32
C LEU A 186 -3.22 -0.52 6.33
N CYS A 187 -3.69 0.64 6.81
CA CYS A 187 -4.27 1.67 5.96
C CYS A 187 -3.61 3.01 6.22
N ASP A 188 -3.07 3.62 5.16
CA ASP A 188 -2.31 4.86 5.25
C ASP A 188 -3.18 6.12 5.22
N ASN A 189 -2.64 7.22 5.77
CA ASN A 189 -3.20 8.58 5.77
C ASN A 189 -4.54 8.75 6.52
N VAL A 190 -4.89 7.83 7.40
CA VAL A 190 -6.21 7.77 8.05
C VAL A 190 -6.45 8.95 8.98
N GLU A 191 -5.41 9.46 9.66
CA GLU A 191 -5.52 10.63 10.54
C GLU A 191 -5.58 11.94 9.74
N LYS A 192 -4.81 12.01 8.64
CA LYS A 192 -4.78 13.18 7.76
C LYS A 192 -6.12 13.44 7.06
N TYR A 193 -6.85 12.37 6.75
CA TYR A 193 -8.14 12.39 6.06
C TYR A 193 -9.22 11.67 6.86
N GLU A 194 -9.28 11.94 8.18
CA GLU A 194 -10.14 11.24 9.14
C GLU A 194 -11.62 11.20 8.70
N ARG A 195 -12.13 12.29 8.13
CA ARG A 195 -13.52 12.40 7.68
C ARG A 195 -13.80 11.46 6.50
N GLU A 196 -12.89 11.44 5.53
CA GLU A 196 -13.01 10.66 4.31
C GLU A 196 -12.82 9.17 4.57
N TYR A 197 -12.03 8.81 5.59
CA TYR A 197 -11.83 7.43 6.03
C TYR A 197 -12.86 6.93 7.04
N SER A 198 -13.88 7.73 7.41
CA SER A 198 -14.83 7.40 8.48
C SER A 198 -15.53 6.04 8.29
N ASP A 199 -15.91 5.68 7.06
CA ASP A 199 -16.56 4.40 6.76
C ASP A 199 -15.61 3.22 6.97
N TYR A 200 -14.34 3.35 6.57
CA TYR A 200 -13.32 2.33 6.78
C TYR A 200 -12.98 2.18 8.27
N THR A 201 -12.69 3.29 8.95
CA THR A 201 -12.30 3.25 10.36
C THR A 201 -13.42 2.77 11.26
N SER A 202 -14.68 3.17 11.00
CA SER A 202 -15.85 2.65 11.71
C SER A 202 -15.98 1.13 11.54
N PHE A 203 -15.65 0.60 10.36
CA PHE A 203 -15.70 -0.84 10.10
C PHE A 203 -14.63 -1.60 10.88
N VAL A 204 -13.35 -1.20 10.78
CA VAL A 204 -12.25 -1.96 11.41
C VAL A 204 -12.20 -1.77 12.93
N ARG A 205 -12.75 -0.66 13.45
CA ARG A 205 -12.80 -0.37 14.89
C ARG A 205 -14.03 -0.96 15.60
N ASP A 206 -15.09 -1.35 14.85
CA ASP A 206 -16.23 -2.09 15.46
C ASP A 206 -15.84 -3.55 15.70
N PRO A 207 -15.81 -3.99 16.97
CA PRO A 207 -15.46 -5.39 17.32
C PRO A 207 -16.34 -6.44 16.65
N LYS A 208 -17.58 -6.11 16.27
CA LYS A 208 -18.51 -7.02 15.62
C LYS A 208 -18.04 -7.47 14.24
N ASN A 209 -17.20 -6.68 13.58
CA ASN A 209 -16.62 -7.02 12.27
C ASN A 209 -15.39 -7.93 12.37
N GLY A 210 -15.01 -8.36 13.57
CA GLY A 210 -13.95 -9.34 13.79
C GLY A 210 -12.54 -8.73 13.67
N PHE A 211 -12.39 -7.43 13.88
CA PHE A 211 -11.10 -6.75 13.91
C PHE A 211 -10.78 -6.13 15.27
N ARG A 212 -9.50 -5.88 15.51
CA ARG A 212 -9.00 -4.96 16.52
C ARG A 212 -8.03 -4.02 15.84
N SER A 213 -8.14 -2.74 16.15
CA SER A 213 -7.45 -1.69 15.42
C SER A 213 -6.80 -0.69 16.38
N VAL A 214 -5.69 -0.12 15.94
CA VAL A 214 -4.99 0.97 16.61
C VAL A 214 -4.48 1.96 15.57
N LEU A 215 -4.62 3.24 15.88
CA LEU A 215 -4.05 4.32 15.09
C LEU A 215 -2.63 4.63 15.58
N LEU A 216 -1.66 4.54 14.69
CA LEU A 216 -0.30 5.05 14.88
C LEU A 216 -0.23 6.45 14.26
N SER A 217 -0.14 7.50 15.09
CA SER A 217 -0.03 8.89 14.65
C SER A 217 1.39 9.20 14.16
N HIS A 218 1.67 8.81 12.92
CA HIS A 218 2.93 9.05 12.24
C HIS A 218 2.64 9.44 10.78
N GLN A 219 3.16 10.60 10.32
CA GLN A 219 3.11 11.04 8.92
C GLN A 219 1.71 10.92 8.27
N GLY A 220 0.66 11.46 8.90
CA GLY A 220 -0.71 11.40 8.39
C GLY A 220 -1.55 10.23 8.94
N GLY A 221 -0.95 9.43 9.83
CA GLY A 221 -1.60 8.32 10.53
C GLY A 221 -1.61 7.02 9.75
N LEU A 222 -1.39 5.93 10.46
CA LEU A 222 -1.47 4.56 9.95
C LEU A 222 -2.42 3.76 10.83
N GLU A 223 -3.54 3.31 10.29
CA GLU A 223 -4.44 2.40 11.00
C GLU A 223 -3.94 0.98 10.85
N ILE A 224 -3.64 0.33 11.96
CA ILE A 224 -3.13 -1.03 12.02
C ILE A 224 -4.22 -1.91 12.62
N SER A 225 -4.70 -2.88 11.86
CA SER A 225 -5.78 -3.77 12.30
C SER A 225 -5.35 -5.23 12.24
N ILE A 226 -5.86 -6.05 13.15
CA ILE A 226 -5.70 -7.51 13.14
C ILE A 226 -7.06 -8.19 13.03
N LYS A 227 -7.18 -9.19 12.16
CA LYS A 227 -8.36 -10.04 11.98
C LYS A 227 -8.42 -11.08 13.09
N LEU A 228 -9.52 -11.15 13.85
CA LEU A 228 -9.67 -12.09 14.97
C LEU A 228 -10.55 -13.32 14.66
N GLY A 229 -11.51 -13.20 13.79
CA GLY A 229 -12.44 -14.26 13.45
C GLY A 229 -13.16 -14.05 12.15
#